data_50bec8848f40ec38a271212852eb619d
#
_entry.id   50bec8848f40ec38a271212852eb619d
#
_cell.length_a   1.000
_cell.length_b   1.000
_cell.length_c   1.000
_cell.angle_alpha   90.00
_cell.angle_beta   90.00
_cell.angle_gamma   90.00
#
_symmetry.space_group_name_H-M   'P 1'
#
loop_
_entity.id
_entity.type
_entity.pdbx_description
1 polymer ?
#
loop_
_entity_poly.entity_id
_entity_poly.type
_entity_poly.pdbx_seq_one_letter_code
_entity_poly.pdbx_strand_id
1 'polypeptide(L)'
;TLLFLLGAWEVLRSDNLKARVRAVLDALGLKRVDHNPILSRTNYAWEAEAVMNPAAVEAGDRTHLFYRAIGNDGVSRIGYASSGNGTHFDERLPYPVFALTNAQRQPASARSRMEKEHPELVASGGSWAGCEDPRAVVIEDRVYLSFNAFSDWGSLRIGVTSLSLPDLMKKRWNWKRPVFLSPPNTVQKNWVLFPKKINGKFAMFQGLEYQNRDKAQIAYLDTLDHEPSEYLDSDARFRNNESYPTVWDSRIRGAATPPIETPHGWLTLYHANDAREPRPARVPKRAHNQGGMRNWRPLAPQREPPGGR
;
A
#
# COMPACT_ATOMS: atom_id res chain seq x y z
N THR A 1 8.38 1.55 24.49
CA THR A 1 7.25 1.20 23.61
C THR A 1 7.69 0.03 22.76
N LEU A 2 7.24 -1.18 23.08
CA LEU A 2 7.58 -2.37 22.29
C LEU A 2 6.76 -2.33 21.00
N LEU A 3 7.43 -2.28 19.87
CA LEU A 3 6.82 -2.51 18.57
C LEU A 3 6.65 -4.03 18.41
N PHE A 4 5.44 -4.54 18.55
CA PHE A 4 5.18 -5.94 18.21
C PHE A 4 5.06 -6.04 16.69
N LEU A 5 6.18 -6.28 16.05
CA LEU A 5 6.20 -6.82 14.72
C LEU A 5 5.85 -8.30 14.84
N LEU A 6 4.58 -8.63 14.73
CA LEU A 6 4.18 -10.00 14.51
C LEU A 6 4.63 -10.40 13.09
N GLY A 7 5.94 -10.44 12.93
CA GLY A 7 6.54 -11.17 11.82
C GLY A 7 6.25 -12.66 12.05
N ALA A 8 5.79 -13.35 11.04
CA ALA A 8 5.47 -14.77 11.09
C ALA A 8 6.63 -15.67 11.57
N TRP A 9 7.83 -15.13 11.75
CA TRP A 9 9.04 -15.86 12.10
C TRP A 9 8.98 -16.57 13.46
N GLU A 10 8.59 -15.88 14.52
CA GLU A 10 8.42 -16.54 15.84
C GLU A 10 7.12 -17.33 15.93
N VAL A 11 6.09 -16.86 15.20
CA VAL A 11 4.80 -17.52 15.12
C VAL A 11 4.91 -18.94 14.59
N LEU A 12 5.82 -19.19 13.65
CA LEU A 12 5.98 -20.51 13.02
C LEU A 12 6.76 -21.54 13.87
N ARG A 13 7.50 -21.10 14.89
CA ARG A 13 8.26 -22.00 15.75
C ARG A 13 7.50 -22.55 16.95
N SER A 14 6.43 -21.90 17.34
CA SER A 14 5.64 -22.29 18.52
C SER A 14 4.16 -22.40 18.15
N ASP A 15 3.58 -23.59 18.28
CA ASP A 15 2.14 -23.80 18.07
C ASP A 15 1.29 -22.95 19.02
N ASN A 16 1.83 -22.65 20.19
CA ASN A 16 1.21 -21.75 21.17
C ASN A 16 1.12 -20.30 20.65
N LEU A 17 2.12 -19.85 19.91
CA LEU A 17 2.12 -18.50 19.33
C LEU A 17 1.22 -18.41 18.09
N LYS A 18 1.16 -19.47 17.27
CA LYS A 18 0.16 -19.56 16.17
C LYS A 18 -1.27 -19.47 16.71
N ALA A 19 -1.56 -20.20 17.78
CA ALA A 19 -2.87 -20.17 18.44
C ALA A 19 -3.18 -18.77 18.98
N ARG A 20 -2.22 -18.09 19.59
CA ARG A 20 -2.38 -16.70 20.10
C ARG A 20 -2.59 -15.69 18.99
N VAL A 21 -1.85 -15.78 17.89
CA VAL A 21 -2.07 -14.91 16.71
C VAL A 21 -3.44 -15.17 16.11
N ARG A 22 -3.84 -16.41 15.96
CA ARG A 22 -5.18 -16.76 15.47
C ARG A 22 -6.26 -16.21 16.39
N ALA A 23 -6.10 -16.36 17.71
CA ALA A 23 -7.01 -15.77 18.68
C ALA A 23 -7.09 -14.23 18.59
N VAL A 24 -5.97 -13.55 18.32
CA VAL A 24 -5.95 -12.09 18.10
C VAL A 24 -6.67 -11.73 16.80
N LEU A 25 -6.43 -12.44 15.70
CA LEU A 25 -7.12 -12.20 14.43
C LEU A 25 -8.62 -12.49 14.54
N ASP A 26 -9.01 -13.56 15.24
CA ASP A 26 -10.40 -13.90 15.51
C ASP A 26 -11.04 -12.86 16.45
N ALA A 27 -10.30 -12.38 17.46
CA ALA A 27 -10.76 -11.32 18.37
C ALA A 27 -10.88 -9.96 17.67
N LEU A 28 -10.04 -9.68 16.67
CA LEU A 28 -10.16 -8.52 15.79
C LEU A 28 -11.32 -8.66 14.80
N GLY A 29 -11.97 -9.81 14.74
CA GLY A 29 -13.14 -10.04 13.90
C GLY A 29 -12.86 -9.90 12.41
N LEU A 30 -11.60 -10.15 11.96
CA LEU A 30 -11.24 -10.04 10.55
C LEU A 30 -11.95 -11.13 9.74
N LYS A 31 -13.01 -10.74 9.06
CA LYS A 31 -13.76 -11.59 8.14
C LYS A 31 -13.65 -11.05 6.73
N ARG A 32 -13.51 -11.96 5.78
CA ARG A 32 -13.61 -11.59 4.37
C ARG A 32 -15.06 -11.23 4.07
N VAL A 33 -15.27 -10.11 3.41
CA VAL A 33 -16.60 -9.70 2.95
C VAL A 33 -17.05 -10.65 1.84
N ASP A 34 -18.34 -11.06 1.85
CA ASP A 34 -18.91 -12.02 0.89
C ASP A 34 -18.86 -11.45 -0.54
N HIS A 35 -18.98 -10.14 -0.70
CA HIS A 35 -18.92 -9.44 -1.98
C HIS A 35 -17.52 -8.90 -2.25
N ASN A 36 -16.61 -9.76 -2.70
CA ASN A 36 -15.29 -9.36 -3.17
C ASN A 36 -15.16 -9.55 -4.69
N PRO A 37 -14.60 -8.56 -5.41
CA PRO A 37 -14.11 -7.27 -4.95
C PRO A 37 -15.23 -6.29 -4.55
N ILE A 38 -15.00 -5.49 -3.48
CA ILE A 38 -15.97 -4.46 -3.02
C ILE A 38 -16.06 -3.27 -3.99
N LEU A 39 -15.01 -2.99 -4.74
CA LEU A 39 -14.97 -2.05 -5.86
C LEU A 39 -14.27 -2.69 -7.04
N SER A 40 -14.81 -2.47 -8.23
CA SER A 40 -14.24 -2.89 -9.51
C SER A 40 -13.98 -1.67 -10.40
N ARG A 41 -13.13 -1.82 -11.41
CA ARG A 41 -12.92 -0.79 -12.44
C ARG A 41 -14.25 -0.40 -13.09
N THR A 42 -14.32 0.82 -13.58
CA THR A 42 -15.48 1.35 -14.32
C THR A 42 -15.08 1.67 -15.77
N ASN A 43 -16.03 2.23 -16.52
CA ASN A 43 -15.79 2.74 -17.86
C ASN A 43 -15.24 4.19 -17.88
N TYR A 44 -15.03 4.80 -16.71
CA TYR A 44 -14.38 6.11 -16.66
C TYR A 44 -12.92 6.00 -17.08
N ALA A 45 -12.50 6.80 -18.05
CA ALA A 45 -11.16 6.71 -18.66
C ALA A 45 -10.01 6.72 -17.65
N TRP A 46 -10.20 7.39 -16.49
CA TRP A 46 -9.17 7.53 -15.45
C TRP A 46 -9.01 6.30 -14.54
N GLU A 47 -9.97 5.35 -14.55
CA GLU A 47 -9.94 4.12 -13.74
C GLU A 47 -10.33 2.85 -14.54
N ALA A 48 -10.28 2.94 -15.86
CA ALA A 48 -10.77 1.86 -16.72
C ALA A 48 -9.85 0.64 -16.77
N GLU A 49 -8.58 0.76 -16.45
CA GLU A 49 -7.64 -0.36 -16.49
C GLU A 49 -7.63 -1.15 -15.17
N ALA A 50 -7.57 -0.46 -14.03
CA ALA A 50 -7.54 -1.13 -12.73
C ALA A 50 -7.94 -0.21 -11.58
N VAL A 51 -8.48 -0.83 -10.51
CA VAL A 51 -8.62 -0.24 -9.17
C VAL A 51 -8.04 -1.22 -8.15
N MET A 52 -7.24 -0.72 -7.20
CA MET A 52 -6.50 -1.56 -6.26
C MET A 52 -5.96 -0.76 -5.07
N ASN A 53 -5.32 -1.45 -4.14
CA ASN A 53 -4.52 -0.90 -3.03
C ASN A 53 -5.22 0.26 -2.31
N PRO A 54 -6.38 0.00 -1.68
CA PRO A 54 -7.12 1.03 -0.99
C PRO A 54 -6.50 1.37 0.37
N ALA A 55 -6.73 2.62 0.78
CA ALA A 55 -6.57 3.09 2.15
C ALA A 55 -7.93 3.49 2.70
N ALA A 56 -8.22 3.15 3.96
CA ALA A 56 -9.48 3.50 4.60
C ALA A 56 -9.24 4.34 5.85
N VAL A 57 -10.10 5.31 6.08
CA VAL A 57 -10.19 6.06 7.33
C VAL A 57 -11.65 6.18 7.74
N GLU A 58 -11.88 6.23 9.03
CA GLU A 58 -13.18 6.56 9.59
C GLU A 58 -13.24 8.05 9.95
N ALA A 59 -14.30 8.72 9.53
CA ALA A 59 -14.58 10.09 9.90
C ALA A 59 -16.12 10.34 9.87
N GLY A 60 -16.62 11.00 10.90
CA GLY A 60 -18.06 11.10 11.10
C GLY A 60 -18.66 9.70 11.30
N ASP A 61 -19.70 9.40 10.54
CA ASP A 61 -20.45 8.14 10.57
C ASP A 61 -20.13 7.24 9.36
N ARG A 62 -19.03 7.51 8.65
CA ARG A 62 -18.69 6.81 7.40
C ARG A 62 -17.25 6.33 7.36
N THR A 63 -17.04 5.20 6.68
CA THR A 63 -15.74 4.75 6.21
C THR A 63 -15.44 5.38 4.86
N HIS A 64 -14.36 6.14 4.78
CA HIS A 64 -13.86 6.81 3.58
C HIS A 64 -12.73 5.98 2.96
N LEU A 65 -12.87 5.60 1.71
CA LEU A 65 -11.91 4.78 0.98
C LEU A 65 -11.21 5.61 -0.10
N PHE A 66 -9.89 5.67 -0.01
CA PHE A 66 -9.03 6.22 -1.06
C PHE A 66 -8.35 5.06 -1.77
N TYR A 67 -8.50 4.93 -3.07
CA TYR A 67 -7.98 3.80 -3.81
C TYR A 67 -7.13 4.23 -5.01
N ARG A 68 -6.12 3.42 -5.32
CA ARG A 68 -5.36 3.59 -6.55
C ARG A 68 -6.23 3.18 -7.73
N ALA A 69 -6.29 4.06 -8.72
CA ALA A 69 -6.94 3.81 -10.00
C ALA A 69 -5.95 4.01 -11.13
N ILE A 70 -5.98 3.15 -12.14
CA ILE A 70 -5.15 3.26 -13.34
C ILE A 70 -6.07 3.53 -14.53
N GLY A 71 -5.83 4.64 -15.21
CA GLY A 71 -6.56 5.02 -16.40
C GLY A 71 -6.04 4.39 -17.69
N ASN A 72 -6.78 4.57 -18.78
CA ASN A 72 -6.39 4.14 -20.13
C ASN A 72 -5.02 4.74 -20.58
N ASP A 73 -4.64 5.86 -19.97
CA ASP A 73 -3.33 6.50 -20.18
C ASP A 73 -2.20 5.87 -19.36
N GLY A 74 -2.51 4.82 -18.58
CA GLY A 74 -1.56 4.15 -17.70
C GLY A 74 -1.10 4.98 -16.50
N VAL A 75 -1.76 6.10 -16.18
CA VAL A 75 -1.42 6.96 -15.06
C VAL A 75 -2.22 6.58 -13.83
N SER A 76 -1.54 6.42 -12.70
CA SER A 76 -2.18 6.19 -11.40
C SER A 76 -2.70 7.49 -10.80
N ARG A 77 -3.93 7.43 -10.30
CA ARG A 77 -4.64 8.50 -9.59
C ARG A 77 -5.31 7.93 -8.35
N ILE A 78 -5.72 8.80 -7.45
CA ILE A 78 -6.46 8.40 -6.26
C ILE A 78 -7.94 8.67 -6.48
N GLY A 79 -8.73 7.60 -6.43
CA GLY A 79 -10.17 7.64 -6.41
C GLY A 79 -10.72 7.67 -4.99
N TYR A 80 -12.03 7.91 -4.88
CA TYR A 80 -12.73 7.97 -3.61
C TYR A 80 -14.07 7.24 -3.67
N ALA A 81 -14.35 6.53 -2.59
CA ALA A 81 -15.66 5.98 -2.29
C ALA A 81 -15.93 6.09 -0.79
N SER A 82 -17.18 6.02 -0.36
CA SER A 82 -17.52 5.98 1.06
C SER A 82 -18.67 5.02 1.34
N SER A 83 -18.73 4.56 2.60
CA SER A 83 -19.65 3.54 3.07
C SER A 83 -20.13 3.84 4.48
N GLY A 84 -21.41 3.66 4.74
CA GLY A 84 -21.98 3.74 6.08
C GLY A 84 -21.76 2.47 6.94
N ASN A 85 -21.30 1.37 6.35
CA ASN A 85 -21.11 0.09 7.07
C ASN A 85 -19.75 -0.57 6.82
N GLY A 86 -18.85 0.09 6.08
CA GLY A 86 -17.51 -0.39 5.76
C GLY A 86 -17.43 -1.53 4.73
N THR A 87 -18.56 -2.08 4.30
CA THR A 87 -18.60 -3.24 3.38
C THR A 87 -19.33 -2.96 2.08
N HIS A 88 -20.37 -2.13 2.12
CA HIS A 88 -21.11 -1.67 0.95
C HIS A 88 -20.80 -0.20 0.71
N PHE A 89 -20.12 0.11 -0.38
CA PHE A 89 -19.74 1.47 -0.76
C PHE A 89 -20.86 2.06 -1.64
N ASP A 90 -21.76 2.76 -0.98
CA ASP A 90 -22.95 3.37 -1.54
C ASP A 90 -22.68 4.69 -2.29
N GLU A 91 -21.49 5.22 -2.11
CA GLU A 91 -21.01 6.41 -2.78
C GLU A 91 -19.64 6.19 -3.43
N ARG A 92 -19.50 6.60 -4.68
CA ARG A 92 -18.25 6.61 -5.44
C ARG A 92 -18.23 7.79 -6.39
N LEU A 93 -17.15 8.55 -6.40
CA LEU A 93 -17.04 9.71 -7.27
C LEU A 93 -16.59 9.33 -8.69
N PRO A 94 -17.15 9.97 -9.73
CA PRO A 94 -16.82 9.67 -11.12
C PRO A 94 -15.51 10.33 -11.60
N TYR A 95 -14.75 10.93 -10.71
CA TYR A 95 -13.49 11.63 -10.99
C TYR A 95 -12.46 11.35 -9.87
N PRO A 96 -11.15 11.45 -10.18
CA PRO A 96 -10.12 11.27 -9.18
C PRO A 96 -10.10 12.45 -8.20
N VAL A 97 -9.94 12.15 -6.91
CA VAL A 97 -9.90 13.17 -5.85
C VAL A 97 -8.49 13.72 -5.60
N PHE A 98 -7.47 13.00 -6.06
CA PHE A 98 -6.10 13.46 -6.01
C PHE A 98 -5.28 12.88 -7.18
N ALA A 99 -4.44 13.71 -7.76
CA ALA A 99 -3.49 13.33 -8.81
C ALA A 99 -2.28 14.29 -8.79
N LEU A 100 -1.12 13.79 -9.17
CA LEU A 100 0.04 14.66 -9.40
C LEU A 100 -0.18 15.52 -10.64
N THR A 101 0.33 16.75 -10.61
CA THR A 101 0.27 17.66 -11.76
C THR A 101 1.13 17.16 -12.92
N ASN A 102 0.89 17.69 -14.12
CA ASN A 102 1.65 17.29 -15.32
C ASN A 102 3.16 17.54 -15.20
N ALA A 103 3.57 18.57 -14.46
CA ALA A 103 4.98 18.86 -14.18
C ALA A 103 5.68 17.78 -13.34
N GLN A 104 4.91 16.91 -12.69
CA GLN A 104 5.38 15.81 -11.84
C GLN A 104 5.24 14.44 -12.52
N ARG A 105 4.92 14.42 -13.82
CA ARG A 105 4.77 13.21 -14.65
C ARG A 105 5.94 13.11 -15.62
N GLN A 106 6.39 11.89 -15.84
CA GLN A 106 7.39 11.62 -16.87
C GLN A 106 6.74 11.51 -18.27
N PRO A 107 7.44 11.93 -19.34
CA PRO A 107 6.95 11.76 -20.70
C PRO A 107 6.88 10.27 -21.08
N ALA A 108 5.93 9.94 -21.94
CA ALA A 108 5.69 8.56 -22.41
C ALA A 108 6.92 7.91 -23.08
N SER A 109 7.87 8.70 -23.57
CA SER A 109 9.13 8.21 -24.15
C SER A 109 10.08 7.57 -23.16
N ALA A 110 9.99 7.91 -21.86
CA ALA A 110 10.74 7.25 -20.80
C ALA A 110 10.25 5.81 -20.56
N ARG A 111 8.97 5.53 -20.84
CA ARG A 111 8.29 4.27 -20.63
C ARG A 111 8.96 3.06 -21.32
N SER A 112 9.20 3.13 -22.63
CA SER A 112 9.69 1.98 -23.39
C SER A 112 11.14 1.61 -23.09
N ARG A 113 11.94 2.59 -22.68
CA ARG A 113 13.34 2.36 -22.29
C ARG A 113 13.39 1.60 -20.98
N MET A 114 12.58 2.01 -19.99
CA MET A 114 12.53 1.42 -18.66
C MET A 114 11.89 0.03 -18.62
N GLU A 115 10.92 -0.26 -19.50
CA GLU A 115 10.36 -1.63 -19.65
C GLU A 115 11.45 -2.64 -20.03
N LYS A 116 12.46 -2.20 -20.79
CA LYS A 116 13.58 -3.05 -21.22
C LYS A 116 14.65 -3.17 -20.12
N GLU A 117 14.95 -2.07 -19.44
CA GLU A 117 16.05 -2.00 -18.48
C GLU A 117 15.67 -2.57 -17.09
N HIS A 118 14.39 -2.45 -16.68
CA HIS A 118 13.89 -2.85 -15.36
C HIS A 118 12.57 -3.61 -15.41
N PRO A 119 12.51 -4.76 -16.08
CA PRO A 119 11.27 -5.54 -16.22
C PRO A 119 10.67 -5.98 -14.88
N GLU A 120 11.51 -6.12 -13.84
CA GLU A 120 11.07 -6.48 -12.49
C GLU A 120 10.26 -5.37 -11.79
N LEU A 121 10.51 -4.12 -12.11
CA LEU A 121 9.79 -2.98 -11.54
C LEU A 121 8.43 -2.76 -12.22
N VAL A 122 8.30 -3.15 -13.48
CA VAL A 122 7.03 -3.11 -14.25
C VAL A 122 5.98 -4.05 -13.65
N ALA A 123 6.40 -5.08 -12.92
CA ALA A 123 5.50 -6.03 -12.26
C ALA A 123 4.74 -5.44 -11.07
N SER A 124 5.00 -4.19 -10.65
CA SER A 124 4.37 -3.60 -9.47
C SER A 124 2.99 -2.97 -9.72
N GLY A 125 2.23 -3.45 -10.70
CA GLY A 125 0.83 -3.08 -10.87
C GLY A 125 0.47 -2.28 -12.12
N GLY A 126 1.44 -2.04 -13.03
CA GLY A 126 1.14 -1.68 -14.42
C GLY A 126 0.91 -0.20 -14.71
N SER A 127 1.11 0.73 -13.77
CA SER A 127 1.14 2.16 -14.12
C SER A 127 2.53 2.63 -14.53
N TRP A 128 2.57 3.79 -15.18
CA TRP A 128 3.80 4.38 -15.72
C TRP A 128 4.15 5.69 -15.05
N ALA A 129 3.21 6.27 -14.32
CA ALA A 129 3.37 7.54 -13.61
C ALA A 129 2.22 7.75 -12.63
N GLY A 130 2.35 8.75 -11.77
CA GLY A 130 1.29 9.26 -10.92
C GLY A 130 1.39 8.86 -9.47
N CYS A 131 0.25 8.79 -8.80
CA CYS A 131 0.14 8.48 -7.39
C CYS A 131 -0.24 7.01 -7.21
N GLU A 132 0.62 6.24 -6.55
CA GLU A 132 0.39 4.82 -6.30
C GLU A 132 0.15 4.55 -4.82
N ASP A 133 -0.64 3.50 -4.56
CA ASP A 133 -0.74 2.82 -3.28
C ASP A 133 -0.93 3.75 -2.08
N PRO A 134 -2.07 4.47 -2.01
CA PRO A 134 -2.33 5.39 -0.92
C PRO A 134 -2.34 4.68 0.43
N ARG A 135 -1.89 5.39 1.46
CA ARG A 135 -2.07 5.03 2.87
C ARG A 135 -2.62 6.26 3.58
N ALA A 136 -3.70 6.09 4.31
CA ALA A 136 -4.39 7.21 4.94
C ALA A 136 -4.46 7.02 6.45
N VAL A 137 -4.29 8.12 7.17
CA VAL A 137 -4.52 8.21 8.61
C VAL A 137 -5.22 9.52 8.93
N VAL A 138 -5.99 9.53 10.01
CA VAL A 138 -6.47 10.75 10.63
C VAL A 138 -5.55 11.09 11.78
N ILE A 139 -4.97 12.28 11.75
CA ILE A 139 -4.18 12.83 12.86
C ILE A 139 -4.76 14.20 13.18
N GLU A 140 -5.22 14.38 14.42
CA GLU A 140 -5.91 15.60 14.87
C GLU A 140 -7.15 15.87 13.99
N ASP A 141 -7.19 17.01 13.30
CA ASP A 141 -8.31 17.44 12.46
C ASP A 141 -8.10 17.22 10.95
N ARG A 142 -7.11 16.40 10.58
CA ARG A 142 -6.71 16.22 9.18
C ARG A 142 -6.57 14.76 8.79
N VAL A 143 -6.96 14.46 7.56
CA VAL A 143 -6.56 13.24 6.86
C VAL A 143 -5.21 13.48 6.21
N TYR A 144 -4.23 12.65 6.53
CA TYR A 144 -2.95 12.59 5.85
C TYR A 144 -2.95 11.39 4.90
N LEU A 145 -2.53 11.63 3.68
CA LEU A 145 -2.41 10.62 2.64
C LEU A 145 -0.95 10.50 2.24
N SER A 146 -0.31 9.39 2.58
CA SER A 146 1.00 9.04 2.02
C SER A 146 0.81 8.17 0.79
N PHE A 147 1.68 8.33 -0.20
CA PHE A 147 1.60 7.62 -1.48
C PHE A 147 2.97 7.47 -2.11
N ASN A 148 3.09 6.51 -3.02
CA ASN A 148 4.27 6.39 -3.85
C ASN A 148 4.12 7.33 -5.06
N ALA A 149 4.95 8.36 -5.13
CA ALA A 149 5.00 9.27 -6.27
C ALA A 149 5.90 8.67 -7.34
N PHE A 150 5.29 8.16 -8.39
CA PHE A 150 5.97 7.56 -9.50
C PHE A 150 6.17 8.59 -10.61
N SER A 151 7.38 9.02 -10.81
CA SER A 151 7.74 9.93 -11.92
C SER A 151 8.57 9.24 -12.99
N ASP A 152 9.47 8.36 -12.59
CA ASP A 152 10.24 7.45 -13.43
C ASP A 152 10.79 6.29 -12.58
N TRP A 153 11.36 5.29 -13.24
CA TRP A 153 11.86 4.09 -12.55
C TRP A 153 13.14 4.33 -11.74
N GLY A 154 13.84 5.41 -12.00
CA GLY A 154 14.96 5.85 -11.18
C GLY A 154 14.51 6.66 -9.96
N SER A 155 13.25 7.11 -9.92
CA SER A 155 12.74 7.98 -8.87
C SER A 155 11.32 7.62 -8.48
N LEU A 156 11.20 6.75 -7.49
CA LEU A 156 9.95 6.40 -6.83
C LEU A 156 10.01 6.94 -5.40
N ARG A 157 9.35 8.07 -5.18
CA ARG A 157 9.45 8.84 -3.95
C ARG A 157 8.23 8.68 -3.06
N ILE A 158 8.42 8.84 -1.78
CA ILE A 158 7.31 8.93 -0.82
C ILE A 158 6.78 10.36 -0.82
N GLY A 159 5.54 10.52 -1.25
CA GLY A 159 4.79 11.77 -1.15
C GLY A 159 3.80 11.72 0.01
N VAL A 160 3.56 12.88 0.62
CA VAL A 160 2.52 13.09 1.63
C VAL A 160 1.74 14.33 1.28
N THR A 161 0.43 14.25 1.39
CA THR A 161 -0.48 15.41 1.33
C THR A 161 -1.51 15.32 2.45
N SER A 162 -2.25 16.38 2.70
CA SER A 162 -3.29 16.36 3.71
C SER A 162 -4.52 17.17 3.32
N LEU A 163 -5.66 16.77 3.88
CA LEU A 163 -6.97 17.39 3.71
C LEU A 163 -7.60 17.61 5.09
N SER A 164 -8.25 18.74 5.32
CA SER A 164 -8.98 18.94 6.57
C SER A 164 -10.20 18.00 6.68
N LEU A 165 -10.53 17.54 7.88
CA LEU A 165 -11.74 16.74 8.10
C LEU A 165 -13.00 17.48 7.64
N PRO A 166 -13.19 18.79 7.91
CA PRO A 166 -14.34 19.53 7.37
C PRO A 166 -14.42 19.53 5.84
N ASP A 167 -13.28 19.53 5.14
CA ASP A 167 -13.27 19.45 3.69
C ASP A 167 -13.60 18.05 3.20
N LEU A 168 -13.07 17.00 3.85
CA LEU A 168 -13.44 15.61 3.57
C LEU A 168 -14.96 15.41 3.71
N MET A 169 -15.53 15.85 4.84
CA MET A 169 -16.97 15.68 5.11
C MET A 169 -17.85 16.42 4.08
N LYS A 170 -17.37 17.52 3.55
CA LYS A 170 -18.05 18.30 2.49
C LYS A 170 -17.61 17.91 1.08
N LYS A 171 -16.74 16.90 0.94
CA LYS A 171 -16.16 16.45 -0.35
C LYS A 171 -15.52 17.57 -1.15
N ARG A 172 -14.86 18.47 -0.45
CA ARG A 172 -14.07 19.54 -1.01
C ARG A 172 -12.61 19.10 -1.02
N TRP A 173 -12.07 18.81 -2.18
CA TRP A 173 -10.75 18.20 -2.35
C TRP A 173 -9.62 19.23 -2.34
N ASN A 174 -9.61 20.07 -1.30
CA ASN A 174 -8.60 21.12 -1.07
C ASN A 174 -7.34 20.51 -0.45
N TRP A 175 -6.73 19.57 -1.15
CA TRP A 175 -5.49 18.95 -0.72
C TRP A 175 -4.37 19.98 -0.62
N LYS A 176 -3.59 19.93 0.45
CA LYS A 176 -2.33 20.68 0.53
C LYS A 176 -1.39 20.23 -0.60
N ARG A 177 -0.50 21.14 -1.02
CA ARG A 177 0.56 20.77 -1.96
C ARG A 177 1.33 19.56 -1.40
N PRO A 178 1.56 18.51 -2.19
CA PRO A 178 2.28 17.34 -1.71
C PRO A 178 3.73 17.68 -1.38
N VAL A 179 4.21 17.06 -0.31
CA VAL A 179 5.57 17.13 0.20
C VAL A 179 6.24 15.79 -0.07
N PHE A 180 7.49 15.81 -0.55
CA PHE A 180 8.26 14.59 -0.79
C PHE A 180 9.26 14.37 0.34
N LEU A 181 9.17 13.21 0.97
CA LEU A 181 9.95 12.87 2.16
C LEU A 181 11.26 12.13 1.84
N SER A 182 11.29 11.39 0.74
CA SER A 182 12.46 10.64 0.32
C SER A 182 13.24 11.36 -0.79
N PRO A 183 14.56 11.10 -0.95
CA PRO A 183 15.38 11.76 -1.95
C PRO A 183 14.88 11.53 -3.38
N PRO A 184 15.15 12.43 -4.32
CA PRO A 184 15.02 12.15 -5.75
C PRO A 184 16.02 11.07 -6.18
N ASN A 185 15.74 10.40 -7.28
CA ASN A 185 16.60 9.34 -7.86
C ASN A 185 16.83 8.15 -6.91
N THR A 186 15.88 7.88 -6.04
CA THR A 186 15.83 6.70 -5.19
C THR A 186 14.52 5.95 -5.37
N VAL A 187 14.52 4.66 -5.01
CA VAL A 187 13.31 3.83 -5.03
C VAL A 187 12.91 3.56 -3.58
N GLN A 188 11.96 4.34 -3.09
CA GLN A 188 11.35 4.19 -1.76
C GLN A 188 9.86 3.91 -1.92
N LYS A 189 9.34 2.91 -1.17
CA LYS A 189 7.93 2.47 -1.25
C LYS A 189 7.36 2.14 0.12
N ASN A 190 6.03 2.25 0.19
CA ASN A 190 5.22 1.65 1.27
C ASN A 190 5.50 2.20 2.67
N TRP A 191 5.99 3.42 2.78
CA TRP A 191 6.07 4.08 4.08
C TRP A 191 4.67 4.49 4.53
N VAL A 192 4.41 4.34 5.83
CA VAL A 192 3.11 4.62 6.42
C VAL A 192 3.25 5.49 7.66
N LEU A 193 2.36 6.46 7.80
CA LEU A 193 2.28 7.28 9.01
C LEU A 193 1.62 6.50 10.15
N PHE A 194 2.09 6.74 11.36
CA PHE A 194 1.34 6.39 12.56
C PHE A 194 0.08 7.27 12.68
N PRO A 195 -1.03 6.75 13.19
CA PRO A 195 -2.30 7.49 13.26
C PRO A 195 -2.34 8.55 14.38
N LYS A 196 -1.22 8.81 15.02
CA LYS A 196 -1.03 9.91 15.98
C LYS A 196 0.44 10.32 16.05
N LYS A 197 0.67 11.52 16.55
CA LYS A 197 2.03 11.97 16.89
C LYS A 197 2.59 11.15 18.05
N ILE A 198 3.87 10.79 17.97
CA ILE A 198 4.63 10.12 19.02
C ILE A 198 5.64 11.12 19.56
N ASN A 199 5.55 11.41 20.85
CA ASN A 199 6.37 12.45 21.49
C ASN A 199 6.29 13.82 20.79
N GLY A 200 5.08 14.19 20.34
CA GLY A 200 4.83 15.45 19.64
C GLY A 200 5.24 15.50 18.16
N LYS A 201 5.87 14.46 17.64
CA LYS A 201 6.34 14.38 16.24
C LYS A 201 5.51 13.43 15.41
N PHE A 202 5.39 13.72 14.11
CA PHE A 202 4.88 12.74 13.16
C PHE A 202 5.87 11.57 13.07
N ALA A 203 5.35 10.35 13.18
CA ALA A 203 6.16 9.14 13.06
C ALA A 203 5.82 8.43 11.74
N MET A 204 6.86 8.10 10.97
CA MET A 204 6.76 7.40 9.70
C MET A 204 7.43 6.03 9.83
N PHE A 205 6.66 4.95 9.72
CA PHE A 205 7.21 3.62 9.63
C PHE A 205 7.70 3.39 8.20
N GLN A 206 9.00 3.17 8.06
CA GLN A 206 9.66 3.01 6.76
C GLN A 206 9.77 1.54 6.36
N GLY A 207 9.71 0.62 7.32
CA GLY A 207 9.82 -0.82 7.12
C GLY A 207 10.69 -1.50 8.18
N LEU A 208 11.15 -2.70 7.87
CA LEU A 208 12.11 -3.44 8.68
C LEU A 208 13.52 -3.23 8.16
N GLU A 209 14.49 -3.17 9.05
CA GLU A 209 15.90 -3.12 8.65
C GLU A 209 16.26 -4.32 7.76
N TYR A 210 17.06 -4.07 6.73
CA TYR A 210 17.39 -5.09 5.74
C TYR A 210 18.13 -6.29 6.34
N GLN A 211 19.04 -6.03 7.27
CA GLN A 211 19.85 -7.07 7.90
C GLN A 211 19.30 -7.58 9.22
N ASN A 212 18.37 -6.84 9.81
CA ASN A 212 17.76 -7.17 11.10
C ASN A 212 16.25 -6.97 11.04
N ARG A 213 15.54 -8.05 10.73
CA ARG A 213 14.07 -8.05 10.59
C ARG A 213 13.33 -7.80 11.90
N ASP A 214 14.01 -7.90 13.04
CA ASP A 214 13.43 -7.64 14.36
C ASP A 214 13.43 -6.15 14.68
N LYS A 215 14.04 -5.31 13.85
CA LYS A 215 14.08 -3.88 14.00
C LYS A 215 13.21 -3.16 12.99
N ALA A 216 12.39 -2.26 13.52
CA ALA A 216 11.63 -1.31 12.73
C ALA A 216 12.45 -0.05 12.49
N GLN A 217 12.45 0.42 11.25
CA GLN A 217 12.96 1.73 10.92
C GLN A 217 11.83 2.74 10.96
N ILE A 218 11.93 3.72 11.86
CA ILE A 218 10.93 4.77 12.09
C ILE A 218 11.63 6.11 12.02
N ALA A 219 11.14 6.98 11.14
CA ALA A 219 11.57 8.37 11.08
C ALA A 219 10.59 9.28 11.83
N TYR A 220 11.11 10.33 12.42
CA TYR A 220 10.35 11.34 13.16
C TYR A 220 10.49 12.71 12.49
N LEU A 221 9.37 13.39 12.28
CA LEU A 221 9.27 14.67 11.60
C LEU A 221 8.48 15.65 12.45
N ASP A 222 8.95 16.89 12.53
CA ASP A 222 8.27 17.96 13.26
C ASP A 222 7.02 18.43 12.50
N THR A 223 7.07 18.40 11.17
CA THR A 223 6.00 18.85 10.29
C THR A 223 5.92 18.02 9.01
N LEU A 224 4.75 18.07 8.36
CA LEU A 224 4.48 17.52 7.02
C LEU A 224 3.97 18.62 6.07
N ASP A 225 4.19 19.89 6.39
CA ASP A 225 3.73 21.02 5.59
C ASP A 225 4.74 21.49 4.54
N HIS A 226 6.00 21.10 4.68
CA HIS A 226 7.09 21.40 3.74
C HIS A 226 8.06 20.21 3.66
N GLU A 227 8.85 20.16 2.61
CA GLU A 227 9.90 19.14 2.47
C GLU A 227 10.90 19.26 3.63
N PRO A 228 11.40 18.14 4.16
CA PRO A 228 12.40 18.15 5.20
C PRO A 228 13.71 18.77 4.69
N SER A 229 14.45 19.43 5.57
CA SER A 229 15.78 19.97 5.23
C SER A 229 16.75 18.89 4.78
N GLU A 230 16.61 17.70 5.36
CA GLU A 230 17.29 16.48 4.93
C GLU A 230 16.25 15.42 4.62
N TYR A 231 16.31 14.86 3.41
CA TYR A 231 15.41 13.79 3.02
C TYR A 231 15.59 12.57 3.90
N LEU A 232 14.49 11.92 4.23
CA LEU A 232 14.52 10.65 4.91
C LEU A 232 15.03 9.58 3.94
N ASP A 233 16.09 8.89 4.33
CA ASP A 233 16.55 7.69 3.64
C ASP A 233 16.21 6.46 4.47
N SER A 234 16.05 5.34 3.80
CA SER A 234 15.73 4.08 4.45
C SER A 234 16.50 2.95 3.81
N ASP A 235 17.20 2.19 4.62
CA ASP A 235 17.78 0.92 4.22
C ASP A 235 16.74 -0.23 4.23
N ALA A 236 15.56 0.01 4.79
CA ALA A 236 14.39 -0.87 4.69
C ALA A 236 13.92 -0.98 3.23
N ARG A 237 14.87 -1.34 2.38
CA ARG A 237 14.70 -1.35 0.94
C ARG A 237 13.83 -2.51 0.53
N PHE A 238 13.16 -2.30 -0.56
CA PHE A 238 12.38 -3.21 -1.35
C PHE A 238 13.21 -4.39 -1.94
N ARG A 239 14.22 -4.83 -1.24
CA ARG A 239 15.14 -5.85 -1.73
C ARG A 239 14.66 -7.25 -1.38
N ASN A 240 14.97 -8.18 -2.26
CA ASN A 240 14.87 -9.60 -2.00
C ASN A 240 15.67 -9.92 -0.73
N ASN A 241 15.00 -10.35 0.30
CA ASN A 241 15.69 -10.83 1.47
C ASN A 241 16.11 -12.28 1.21
N GLU A 242 17.21 -12.45 0.48
CA GLU A 242 17.77 -13.78 0.15
C GLU A 242 18.28 -14.53 1.39
N SER A 243 18.41 -13.82 2.52
CA SER A 243 18.91 -14.39 3.77
C SER A 243 17.93 -15.37 4.42
N TYR A 244 16.66 -15.40 3.98
CA TYR A 244 15.63 -16.29 4.55
C TYR A 244 14.80 -16.98 3.45
N PRO A 245 15.43 -17.74 2.53
CA PRO A 245 14.73 -18.34 1.38
C PRO A 245 13.74 -19.46 1.77
N THR A 246 13.74 -19.90 3.03
CA THR A 246 12.93 -21.02 3.51
C THR A 246 11.58 -20.63 4.09
N VAL A 247 11.31 -19.31 4.24
CA VAL A 247 10.06 -18.83 4.83
C VAL A 247 9.18 -18.13 3.80
N TRP A 248 7.87 -18.20 3.99
CA TRP A 248 6.86 -17.67 3.07
C TRP A 248 6.98 -16.15 2.84
N ASP A 249 7.52 -15.43 3.83
CA ASP A 249 7.72 -13.99 3.81
C ASP A 249 9.19 -13.60 3.54
N SER A 250 9.91 -14.44 2.85
CA SER A 250 11.33 -14.22 2.54
C SER A 250 11.59 -12.91 1.78
N ARG A 251 10.57 -12.36 1.12
CA ARG A 251 10.59 -11.04 0.46
C ARG A 251 9.52 -10.14 1.04
N ILE A 252 9.83 -9.42 2.11
CA ILE A 252 8.93 -8.40 2.66
C ILE A 252 8.84 -7.23 1.70
N ARG A 253 7.60 -6.82 1.40
CA ARG A 253 7.30 -5.75 0.45
C ARG A 253 6.96 -4.43 1.12
N GLY A 254 6.68 -4.45 2.41
CA GLY A 254 6.39 -3.27 3.24
C GLY A 254 5.08 -3.36 3.99
N ALA A 255 4.73 -2.30 4.69
CA ALA A 255 3.50 -2.21 5.44
C ALA A 255 2.27 -2.27 4.52
N ALA A 256 1.28 -3.04 4.91
CA ALA A 256 -0.01 -3.13 4.22
C ALA A 256 -0.96 -2.03 4.68
N THR A 257 -0.93 -1.71 5.98
CA THR A 257 -1.76 -0.67 6.62
C THR A 257 -0.90 0.22 7.51
N PRO A 258 -1.37 1.42 7.86
CA PRO A 258 -0.84 2.16 8.99
C PRO A 258 -0.83 1.30 10.26
N PRO A 259 0.11 1.52 11.19
CA PRO A 259 0.14 0.82 12.47
C PRO A 259 -1.15 1.03 13.26
N ILE A 260 -1.65 -0.02 13.88
CA ILE A 260 -2.86 -0.03 14.71
C ILE A 260 -2.42 0.00 16.17
N GLU A 261 -2.90 0.95 16.95
CA GLU A 261 -2.62 1.01 18.36
C GLU A 261 -3.37 -0.07 19.12
N THR A 262 -2.67 -0.76 20.01
CA THR A 262 -3.24 -1.78 20.87
C THR A 262 -2.76 -1.59 22.31
N PRO A 263 -3.40 -2.20 23.33
CA PRO A 263 -2.91 -2.15 24.71
C PRO A 263 -1.49 -2.70 24.89
N HIS A 264 -1.00 -3.48 23.92
CA HIS A 264 0.33 -4.12 23.97
C HIS A 264 1.37 -3.38 23.11
N GLY A 265 1.01 -2.29 22.42
CA GLY A 265 1.84 -1.54 21.51
C GLY A 265 1.22 -1.42 20.12
N TRP A 266 2.06 -1.34 19.10
CA TRP A 266 1.62 -1.13 17.72
C TRP A 266 1.59 -2.44 16.95
N LEU A 267 0.42 -2.76 16.36
CA LEU A 267 0.25 -3.86 15.43
C LEU A 267 0.46 -3.34 14.01
N THR A 268 1.38 -3.95 13.27
CA THR A 268 1.59 -3.66 11.85
C THR A 268 1.30 -4.88 11.00
N LEU A 269 0.41 -4.73 10.05
CA LEU A 269 0.20 -5.72 8.99
C LEU A 269 1.17 -5.42 7.85
N TYR A 270 1.76 -6.45 7.29
CA TYR A 270 2.68 -6.32 6.16
C TYR A 270 2.37 -7.33 5.07
N HIS A 271 2.85 -7.08 3.87
CA HIS A 271 2.75 -7.99 2.74
C HIS A 271 4.13 -8.46 2.30
N ALA A 272 4.19 -9.71 1.88
CA ALA A 272 5.41 -10.37 1.49
C ALA A 272 5.17 -11.39 0.37
N ASN A 273 6.26 -11.82 -0.25
CA ASN A 273 6.26 -12.90 -1.23
C ASN A 273 7.19 -14.01 -0.76
N ASP A 274 6.86 -15.25 -1.10
CA ASP A 274 7.78 -16.37 -0.98
C ASP A 274 8.84 -16.29 -2.09
N ALA A 275 10.11 -16.31 -1.72
CA ALA A 275 11.20 -16.27 -2.70
C ALA A 275 11.25 -17.52 -3.60
N ARG A 276 10.67 -18.62 -3.13
CA ARG A 276 10.61 -19.90 -3.86
C ARG A 276 9.52 -19.92 -4.93
N GLU A 277 8.48 -19.09 -4.76
CA GLU A 277 7.46 -18.99 -5.78
C GLU A 277 8.03 -18.28 -7.02
N PRO A 278 7.89 -18.90 -8.20
CA PRO A 278 8.23 -18.21 -9.43
C PRO A 278 7.40 -16.93 -9.53
N ARG A 279 8.04 -15.82 -9.88
CA ARG A 279 7.29 -14.58 -10.17
C ARG A 279 6.21 -14.95 -11.20
N PRO A 280 4.94 -14.57 -10.99
CA PRO A 280 3.91 -14.83 -11.96
C PRO A 280 4.39 -14.31 -13.32
N ALA A 281 4.40 -15.19 -14.31
CA ALA A 281 4.77 -14.82 -15.66
C ALA A 281 3.97 -13.57 -16.04
N ARG A 282 4.62 -12.60 -16.69
CA ARG A 282 3.96 -11.42 -17.23
C ARG A 282 2.64 -11.86 -17.86
N VAL A 283 1.54 -11.36 -17.37
CA VAL A 283 0.29 -11.48 -18.13
C VAL A 283 0.54 -10.74 -19.44
N PRO A 284 0.58 -11.41 -20.58
CA PRO A 284 0.78 -10.74 -21.85
C PRO A 284 -0.32 -9.68 -21.98
N LYS A 285 0.03 -8.46 -22.39
CA LYS A 285 -0.98 -7.47 -22.79
C LYS A 285 -1.87 -8.15 -23.80
N ARG A 286 -3.12 -8.39 -23.44
CA ARG A 286 -4.11 -8.84 -24.42
C ARG A 286 -4.25 -7.74 -25.44
N ALA A 287 -4.01 -8.11 -26.70
CA ALA A 287 -4.53 -7.38 -27.82
C ALA A 287 -6.03 -7.09 -27.55
N HIS A 288 -6.46 -5.87 -27.81
CA HIS A 288 -7.87 -5.51 -27.81
C HIS A 288 -8.62 -6.54 -28.65
N ASN A 289 -9.32 -7.46 -28.00
CA ASN A 289 -10.58 -8.00 -28.50
C ASN A 289 -11.25 -8.92 -27.48
N GLN A 290 -12.50 -8.58 -27.22
CA GLN A 290 -13.63 -9.41 -26.79
C GLN A 290 -13.59 -10.10 -25.43
N GLY A 291 -14.51 -9.67 -24.62
CA GLY A 291 -15.33 -10.32 -23.61
C GLY A 291 -14.88 -11.70 -23.08
N GLY A 292 -14.62 -11.76 -21.81
CA GLY A 292 -14.48 -13.03 -21.10
C GLY A 292 -13.87 -12.83 -19.73
N MET A 293 -14.70 -12.75 -18.72
CA MET A 293 -14.29 -12.94 -17.33
C MET A 293 -13.51 -14.25 -17.22
N ARG A 294 -12.27 -14.19 -16.77
CA ARG A 294 -11.62 -15.38 -16.24
C ARG A 294 -11.65 -15.30 -14.72
N ASN A 295 -12.37 -16.25 -14.15
CA ASN A 295 -12.49 -16.49 -12.72
C ASN A 295 -11.11 -16.74 -12.12
N TRP A 296 -10.73 -15.90 -11.17
CA TRP A 296 -9.69 -16.22 -10.22
C TRP A 296 -10.21 -17.35 -9.33
N ARG A 297 -9.68 -18.56 -9.50
CA ARG A 297 -9.94 -19.67 -8.58
C ARG A 297 -8.93 -19.55 -7.43
N PRO A 298 -9.38 -19.63 -6.17
CA PRO A 298 -8.48 -19.85 -5.05
C PRO A 298 -7.74 -21.17 -5.28
N LEU A 299 -6.44 -21.20 -5.04
CA LEU A 299 -5.69 -22.45 -4.98
C LEU A 299 -6.32 -23.32 -3.88
N ALA A 300 -6.75 -24.52 -4.23
CA ALA A 300 -7.22 -25.51 -3.30
C ALA A 300 -6.08 -25.90 -2.35
N PRO A 301 -6.35 -26.22 -1.07
CA PRO A 301 -5.34 -26.72 -0.16
C PRO A 301 -4.69 -27.98 -0.74
N GLN A 302 -3.37 -27.98 -0.84
CA GLN A 302 -2.63 -29.16 -1.27
C GLN A 302 -2.86 -30.29 -0.26
N ARG A 303 -3.28 -31.45 -0.78
CA ARG A 303 -3.38 -32.68 -0.02
C ARG A 303 -1.97 -33.12 0.43
N GLU A 304 -1.84 -33.48 1.67
CA GLU A 304 -0.63 -34.13 2.18
C GLU A 304 -0.32 -35.41 1.37
N PRO A 305 0.95 -35.70 1.09
CA PRO A 305 1.31 -36.94 0.47
C PRO A 305 1.02 -38.11 1.41
N PRO A 306 0.58 -39.29 0.90
CA PRO A 306 0.31 -40.45 1.74
C PRO A 306 1.59 -40.92 2.42
N GLY A 307 1.52 -41.11 3.73
CA GLY A 307 2.59 -41.65 4.54
C GLY A 307 3.07 -42.99 4.02
N GLY A 308 4.36 -43.05 3.64
CA GLY A 308 5.09 -44.27 3.43
C GLY A 308 5.51 -44.86 4.78
N ARG A 309 5.29 -46.15 4.95
CA ARG A 309 5.69 -47.00 6.08
C ARG A 309 7.23 -47.05 6.27
#